data_35cf41ec0d203d741ed2e16569836b52
#
_entry.id   35cf41ec0d203d741ed2e16569836b52
#
_cell.length_a   1.000
_cell.length_b   1.000
_cell.length_c   1.000
_cell.angle_alpha   90.00
_cell.angle_beta   90.00
_cell.angle_gamma   90.00
#
_symmetry.space_group_name_H-M   'P 1'
#
loop_
_entity.id
_entity.type
_entity.pdbx_description
1 polymer ?
#
loop_
_entity_poly.entity_id
_entity_poly.type
_entity_poly.pdbx_seq_one_letter_code
_entity_poly.pdbx_strand_id
1 'polypeptide(L)'
;LGSLMARIAAMGTIVQFAVFALLIGPDQVGYSEQYGGIVNIVGFVQSFALLFTISLTQKLFGDNNPYFRIVSAITFVAAVVQLTGSLAPTANANNVFETVLNANQVSEIANVGQLATFILFGIWALCLLSADENNMVPSWGKISGQAAAYLVIAVSIGNLFGLVPQGAAVPIFILGGVILFPVFTFGIGVAFSSSNN
;
A
#
# COMPACT_ATOMS: atom_id res chain seq x y z
N LEU A 1 -17.30 -10.02 -2.06
CA LEU A 1 -15.98 -9.88 -2.70
C LEU A 1 -15.18 -8.75 -2.03
N GLY A 2 -15.72 -7.53 -1.88
CA GLY A 2 -15.00 -6.38 -1.32
C GLY A 2 -14.38 -6.65 0.05
N SER A 3 -15.15 -7.24 0.97
CA SER A 3 -14.65 -7.61 2.31
C SER A 3 -13.47 -8.58 2.26
N LEU A 4 -13.54 -9.60 1.37
CA LEU A 4 -12.44 -10.56 1.20
C LEU A 4 -11.18 -9.87 0.67
N MET A 5 -11.31 -9.05 -0.38
CA MET A 5 -10.17 -8.35 -0.98
C MET A 5 -9.51 -7.38 0.01
N ALA A 6 -10.30 -6.62 0.77
CA ALA A 6 -9.76 -5.73 1.80
C ALA A 6 -8.98 -6.49 2.89
N ARG A 7 -9.48 -7.65 3.32
CA ARG A 7 -8.78 -8.50 4.29
C ARG A 7 -7.49 -9.11 3.72
N ILE A 8 -7.51 -9.57 2.45
CA ILE A 8 -6.32 -10.08 1.78
C ILE A 8 -5.26 -8.97 1.64
N ALA A 9 -5.66 -7.76 1.26
CA ALA A 9 -4.75 -6.62 1.17
C ALA A 9 -4.11 -6.30 2.52
N ALA A 10 -4.91 -6.27 3.59
CA ALA A 10 -4.42 -6.00 4.94
C ALA A 10 -3.45 -7.08 5.42
N MET A 11 -3.84 -8.36 5.33
CA MET A 11 -3.00 -9.49 5.75
C MET A 11 -1.74 -9.60 4.91
N GLY A 12 -1.84 -9.36 3.59
CA GLY A 12 -0.70 -9.38 2.69
C GLY A 12 0.39 -8.39 3.11
N THR A 13 0.03 -7.18 3.51
CA THR A 13 0.98 -6.18 4.01
C THR A 13 1.70 -6.68 5.27
N ILE A 14 0.96 -7.24 6.23
CA ILE A 14 1.53 -7.77 7.48
C ILE A 14 2.46 -8.94 7.19
N VAL A 15 2.02 -9.89 6.35
CA VAL A 15 2.81 -11.09 6.00
C VAL A 15 4.06 -10.70 5.23
N GLN A 16 3.96 -9.80 4.25
CA GLN A 16 5.12 -9.33 3.48
C GLN A 16 6.17 -8.72 4.40
N PHE A 17 5.75 -7.87 5.34
CA PHE A 17 6.67 -7.27 6.30
C PHE A 17 7.24 -8.31 7.27
N ALA A 18 6.44 -9.24 7.76
CA ALA A 18 6.91 -10.30 8.65
C ALA A 18 7.97 -11.21 7.96
N VAL A 19 7.74 -11.59 6.70
CA VAL A 19 8.72 -12.35 5.92
C VAL A 19 10.01 -11.55 5.74
N PHE A 20 9.89 -10.26 5.39
CA PHE A 20 11.05 -9.38 5.27
C PHE A 20 11.81 -9.27 6.59
N ALA A 21 11.14 -8.97 7.70
CA ALA A 21 11.78 -8.72 8.98
C ALA A 21 12.39 -9.98 9.61
N LEU A 22 11.75 -11.15 9.42
CA LEU A 22 12.14 -12.38 10.10
C LEU A 22 13.08 -13.27 9.26
N LEU A 23 12.95 -13.24 7.92
CA LEU A 23 13.67 -14.15 7.04
C LEU A 23 14.75 -13.47 6.21
N ILE A 24 14.57 -12.19 5.85
CA ILE A 24 15.53 -11.46 5.01
C ILE A 24 16.44 -10.61 5.89
N GLY A 25 15.86 -9.84 6.82
CA GLY A 25 16.59 -8.93 7.71
C GLY A 25 17.00 -7.61 7.04
N PRO A 26 17.38 -6.60 7.86
CA PRO A 26 17.69 -5.25 7.39
C PRO A 26 19.01 -5.14 6.60
N ASP A 27 19.90 -6.12 6.73
CA ASP A 27 21.22 -6.08 6.08
C ASP A 27 21.17 -6.49 4.60
N GLN A 28 20.06 -7.06 4.15
CA GLN A 28 19.84 -7.42 2.76
C GLN A 28 19.00 -6.35 2.06
N VAL A 29 19.67 -5.33 1.57
CA VAL A 29 19.04 -4.31 0.72
C VAL A 29 18.89 -4.89 -0.68
N GLY A 30 17.65 -5.19 -1.08
CA GLY A 30 17.33 -5.66 -2.41
C GLY A 30 16.69 -7.06 -2.45
N TYR A 31 16.96 -7.78 -3.54
CA TYR A 31 16.44 -9.13 -3.77
C TYR A 31 17.23 -10.17 -2.99
N SER A 32 16.55 -10.96 -2.16
CA SER A 32 17.12 -12.16 -1.55
C SER A 32 16.91 -13.36 -2.47
N GLU A 33 17.97 -14.05 -2.87
CA GLU A 33 17.87 -15.26 -3.70
C GLU A 33 16.97 -16.33 -3.08
N GLN A 34 17.00 -16.47 -1.75
CA GLN A 34 16.24 -17.50 -1.06
C GLN A 34 14.78 -17.12 -0.80
N TYR A 35 14.49 -15.89 -0.39
CA TYR A 35 13.16 -15.48 0.08
C TYR A 35 12.53 -14.36 -0.73
N GLY A 36 13.29 -13.72 -1.63
CA GLY A 36 12.81 -12.61 -2.43
C GLY A 36 11.60 -12.97 -3.29
N GLY A 37 11.58 -14.17 -3.85
CA GLY A 37 10.45 -14.69 -4.62
C GLY A 37 9.15 -14.75 -3.80
N ILE A 38 9.23 -15.19 -2.52
CA ILE A 38 8.07 -15.26 -1.63
C ILE A 38 7.55 -13.86 -1.30
N VAL A 39 8.45 -12.93 -0.93
CA VAL A 39 8.08 -11.53 -0.65
C VAL A 39 7.38 -10.90 -1.85
N ASN A 40 7.90 -11.12 -3.05
CA ASN A 40 7.35 -10.56 -4.28
C ASN A 40 5.98 -11.15 -4.64
N ILE A 41 5.78 -12.46 -4.46
CA ILE A 41 4.47 -13.10 -4.67
C ILE A 41 3.44 -12.57 -3.67
N VAL A 42 3.81 -12.47 -2.38
CA VAL A 42 2.92 -11.91 -1.36
C VAL A 42 2.60 -10.45 -1.67
N GLY A 43 3.60 -9.65 -2.06
CA GLY A 43 3.41 -8.25 -2.48
C GLY A 43 2.52 -8.13 -3.71
N PHE A 44 2.64 -9.04 -4.68
CA PHE A 44 1.75 -9.09 -5.85
C PHE A 44 0.31 -9.37 -5.44
N VAL A 45 0.06 -10.41 -4.64
CA VAL A 45 -1.29 -10.77 -4.16
C VAL A 45 -1.90 -9.63 -3.34
N GLN A 46 -1.12 -9.01 -2.47
CA GLN A 46 -1.53 -7.85 -1.66
C GLN A 46 -1.92 -6.66 -2.55
N SER A 47 -1.08 -6.29 -3.51
CA SER A 47 -1.32 -5.17 -4.42
C SER A 47 -2.52 -5.43 -5.33
N PHE A 48 -2.68 -6.66 -5.81
CA PHE A 48 -3.85 -7.08 -6.58
C PHE A 48 -5.14 -6.95 -5.77
N ALA A 49 -5.15 -7.43 -4.53
CA ALA A 49 -6.30 -7.29 -3.63
C ALA A 49 -6.62 -5.81 -3.31
N LEU A 50 -5.58 -4.97 -3.21
CA LEU A 50 -5.74 -3.54 -2.99
C LEU A 50 -6.38 -2.83 -4.19
N LEU A 51 -6.03 -3.21 -5.43
CA LEU A 51 -6.68 -2.71 -6.65
C LEU A 51 -8.19 -2.95 -6.62
N PHE A 52 -8.62 -4.16 -6.25
CA PHE A 52 -10.04 -4.47 -6.09
C PHE A 52 -10.68 -3.67 -4.96
N THR A 53 -9.97 -3.52 -3.83
CA THR A 53 -10.46 -2.74 -2.69
C THR A 53 -10.71 -1.29 -3.10
N ILE A 54 -9.76 -0.63 -3.76
CA ILE A 54 -9.89 0.75 -4.25
C ILE A 54 -11.05 0.87 -5.23
N SER A 55 -11.14 -0.04 -6.22
CA SER A 55 -12.21 -0.02 -7.21
C SER A 55 -13.60 -0.20 -6.60
N LEU A 56 -13.74 -1.11 -5.63
CA LEU A 56 -15.02 -1.38 -4.98
C LEU A 56 -15.42 -0.28 -3.99
N THR A 57 -14.45 0.39 -3.35
CA THR A 57 -14.76 1.55 -2.49
C THR A 57 -15.33 2.72 -3.29
N GLN A 58 -14.97 2.88 -4.56
CA GLN A 58 -15.60 3.89 -5.43
C GLN A 58 -17.11 3.66 -5.58
N LYS A 59 -17.56 2.40 -5.63
CA LYS A 59 -18.98 2.07 -5.70
C LYS A 59 -19.69 2.26 -4.37
N LEU A 60 -18.97 2.06 -3.25
CA LEU A 60 -19.59 2.13 -1.92
C LEU A 60 -19.67 3.57 -1.40
N PHE A 61 -18.66 4.40 -1.68
CA PHE A 61 -18.51 5.74 -1.10
C PHE A 61 -18.50 6.86 -2.15
N GLY A 62 -18.41 6.51 -3.44
CA GLY A 62 -18.10 7.47 -4.50
C GLY A 62 -19.30 8.13 -5.18
N ASP A 63 -20.53 7.65 -4.99
CA ASP A 63 -21.68 8.08 -5.77
C ASP A 63 -21.95 9.59 -5.63
N ASN A 64 -21.75 10.13 -4.44
CA ASN A 64 -22.00 11.56 -4.15
C ASN A 64 -20.72 12.40 -3.99
N ASN A 65 -19.52 11.80 -4.16
CA ASN A 65 -18.25 12.51 -3.93
C ASN A 65 -17.31 12.42 -5.16
N PRO A 66 -17.37 13.43 -6.07
CA PRO A 66 -16.53 13.43 -7.26
C PRO A 66 -15.04 13.50 -6.97
N TYR A 67 -14.64 14.17 -5.88
CA TYR A 67 -13.23 14.25 -5.47
C TYR A 67 -12.71 12.88 -5.07
N PHE A 68 -13.48 12.12 -4.28
CA PHE A 68 -13.10 10.75 -3.90
C PHE A 68 -12.96 9.85 -5.15
N ARG A 69 -13.84 10.00 -6.14
CA ARG A 69 -13.74 9.23 -7.39
C ARG A 69 -12.45 9.52 -8.15
N ILE A 70 -12.07 10.79 -8.27
CA ILE A 70 -10.84 11.20 -8.96
C ILE A 70 -9.61 10.68 -8.19
N VAL A 71 -9.55 10.89 -6.88
CA VAL A 71 -8.44 10.42 -6.05
C VAL A 71 -8.32 8.90 -6.11
N SER A 72 -9.44 8.18 -6.04
CA SER A 72 -9.43 6.71 -6.15
C SER A 72 -8.92 6.24 -7.52
N ALA A 73 -9.27 6.92 -8.61
CA ALA A 73 -8.77 6.58 -9.95
C ALA A 73 -7.24 6.78 -10.04
N ILE A 74 -6.73 7.89 -9.51
CA ILE A 74 -5.28 8.15 -9.46
C ILE A 74 -4.57 7.12 -8.57
N THR A 75 -5.15 6.81 -7.41
CA THR A 75 -4.58 5.81 -6.47
C THR A 75 -4.62 4.41 -7.07
N PHE A 76 -5.62 4.09 -7.88
CA PHE A 76 -5.67 2.83 -8.62
C PHE A 76 -4.47 2.69 -9.56
N VAL A 77 -4.11 3.75 -10.29
CA VAL A 77 -2.90 3.74 -11.14
C VAL A 77 -1.63 3.55 -10.30
N ALA A 78 -1.53 4.22 -9.15
CA ALA A 78 -0.40 4.02 -8.23
C ALA A 78 -0.32 2.57 -7.71
N ALA A 79 -1.44 1.94 -7.41
CA ALA A 79 -1.48 0.53 -7.01
C ALA A 79 -1.09 -0.43 -8.15
N VAL A 80 -1.37 -0.09 -9.42
CA VAL A 80 -0.86 -0.83 -10.58
C VAL A 80 0.66 -0.72 -10.67
N VAL A 81 1.23 0.46 -10.44
CA VAL A 81 2.69 0.66 -10.39
C VAL A 81 3.31 -0.18 -9.28
N GLN A 82 2.71 -0.22 -8.09
CA GLN A 82 3.16 -1.08 -6.99
C GLN A 82 3.09 -2.56 -7.34
N LEU A 83 2.00 -3.00 -7.98
CA LEU A 83 1.82 -4.39 -8.43
C LEU A 83 2.93 -4.81 -9.41
N THR A 84 3.24 -3.98 -10.39
CA THR A 84 4.31 -4.27 -11.36
C THR A 84 5.69 -4.21 -10.68
N GLY A 85 5.91 -3.26 -9.79
CA GLY A 85 7.13 -3.13 -9.00
C GLY A 85 7.40 -4.34 -8.10
N SER A 86 6.36 -5.02 -7.62
CA SER A 86 6.51 -6.23 -6.79
C SER A 86 7.12 -7.41 -7.56
N LEU A 87 6.91 -7.49 -8.86
CA LEU A 87 7.42 -8.59 -9.70
C LEU A 87 8.75 -8.25 -10.41
N ALA A 88 9.05 -6.97 -10.57
CA ALA A 88 10.22 -6.53 -11.33
C ALA A 88 11.56 -7.11 -10.82
N PRO A 89 11.85 -7.18 -9.50
CA PRO A 89 13.09 -7.77 -9.01
C PRO A 89 13.21 -9.25 -9.36
N THR A 90 12.12 -10.02 -9.24
CA THR A 90 12.10 -11.45 -9.58
C THR A 90 12.26 -11.66 -11.08
N ALA A 91 11.60 -10.87 -11.91
CA ALA A 91 11.73 -10.94 -13.36
C ALA A 91 13.16 -10.61 -13.82
N ASN A 92 13.78 -9.60 -13.21
CA ASN A 92 15.17 -9.23 -13.49
C ASN A 92 16.16 -10.32 -13.07
N ALA A 93 16.00 -10.90 -11.87
CA ALA A 93 16.86 -11.98 -11.37
C ALA A 93 16.81 -13.25 -12.24
N ASN A 94 15.66 -13.51 -12.89
CA ASN A 94 15.48 -14.66 -13.78
C ASN A 94 15.72 -14.33 -15.26
N ASN A 95 16.21 -13.14 -15.59
CA ASN A 95 16.47 -12.70 -16.98
C ASN A 95 15.25 -12.88 -17.92
N VAL A 96 14.03 -12.68 -17.39
CA VAL A 96 12.78 -12.85 -18.15
C VAL A 96 12.68 -11.86 -19.30
N PHE A 97 13.28 -10.66 -19.10
CA PHE A 97 13.37 -9.62 -20.12
C PHE A 97 14.80 -9.10 -20.22
N GLU A 98 15.25 -8.85 -21.45
CA GLU A 98 16.45 -8.03 -21.67
C GLU A 98 16.11 -6.60 -21.24
N THR A 99 16.62 -6.19 -20.09
CA THR A 99 16.31 -4.85 -19.55
C THR A 99 17.31 -3.84 -20.12
N VAL A 100 16.78 -2.76 -20.68
CA VAL A 100 17.58 -1.60 -21.14
C VAL A 100 18.17 -0.84 -19.94
N LEU A 101 17.55 -0.99 -18.77
CA LEU A 101 17.95 -0.33 -17.53
C LEU A 101 18.79 -1.27 -16.67
N ASN A 102 19.86 -0.76 -16.07
CA ASN A 102 20.62 -1.53 -15.09
C ASN A 102 19.85 -1.66 -13.75
N ALA A 103 20.26 -2.61 -12.91
CA ALA A 103 19.60 -2.90 -11.64
C ALA A 103 19.47 -1.67 -10.71
N ASN A 104 20.46 -0.77 -10.71
CA ASN A 104 20.43 0.43 -9.88
C ASN A 104 19.36 1.42 -10.38
N GLN A 105 19.27 1.63 -11.70
CA GLN A 105 18.26 2.52 -12.30
C GLN A 105 16.84 2.01 -12.02
N VAL A 106 16.63 0.70 -12.14
CA VAL A 106 15.34 0.08 -11.81
C VAL A 106 15.00 0.29 -10.33
N SER A 107 15.98 0.13 -9.44
CA SER A 107 15.81 0.32 -8.00
C SER A 107 15.48 1.78 -7.65
N GLU A 108 16.17 2.74 -8.25
CA GLU A 108 15.91 4.17 -8.01
C GLU A 108 14.52 4.59 -8.48
N ILE A 109 14.11 4.19 -9.68
CA ILE A 109 12.76 4.46 -10.20
C ILE A 109 11.69 3.81 -9.32
N ALA A 110 11.92 2.57 -8.88
CA ALA A 110 10.99 1.86 -8.00
C ALA A 110 10.86 2.57 -6.64
N ASN A 111 11.96 3.04 -6.05
CA ASN A 111 11.94 3.73 -4.77
C ASN A 111 11.17 5.07 -4.84
N VAL A 112 11.42 5.88 -5.86
CA VAL A 112 10.68 7.14 -6.07
C VAL A 112 9.19 6.87 -6.33
N GLY A 113 8.88 5.90 -7.17
CA GLY A 113 7.50 5.48 -7.44
C GLY A 113 6.80 4.98 -6.19
N GLN A 114 7.50 4.28 -5.32
CA GLN A 114 6.96 3.78 -4.06
C GLN A 114 6.60 4.92 -3.09
N LEU A 115 7.46 5.94 -2.94
CA LEU A 115 7.16 7.11 -2.11
C LEU A 115 5.92 7.86 -2.61
N ALA A 116 5.82 8.08 -3.94
CA ALA A 116 4.64 8.70 -4.54
C ALA A 116 3.37 7.87 -4.30
N THR A 117 3.47 6.55 -4.41
CA THR A 117 2.37 5.62 -4.14
C THR A 117 1.88 5.71 -2.70
N PHE A 118 2.78 5.80 -1.72
CA PHE A 118 2.42 5.96 -0.32
C PHE A 118 1.71 7.29 -0.03
N ILE A 119 2.17 8.38 -0.63
CA ILE A 119 1.48 9.67 -0.52
C ILE A 119 0.04 9.55 -1.07
N LEU A 120 -0.14 8.94 -2.23
CA LEU A 120 -1.44 8.76 -2.85
C LEU A 120 -2.36 7.85 -2.02
N PHE A 121 -1.85 6.79 -1.41
CA PHE A 121 -2.63 5.96 -0.49
C PHE A 121 -3.07 6.72 0.76
N GLY A 122 -2.20 7.57 1.31
CA GLY A 122 -2.56 8.43 2.43
C GLY A 122 -3.67 9.41 2.05
N ILE A 123 -3.55 10.10 0.92
CA ILE A 123 -4.57 11.02 0.43
C ILE A 123 -5.89 10.28 0.16
N TRP A 124 -5.83 9.09 -0.46
CA TRP A 124 -7.00 8.26 -0.71
C TRP A 124 -7.71 7.86 0.58
N ALA A 125 -6.95 7.46 1.62
CA ALA A 125 -7.54 7.11 2.91
C ALA A 125 -8.29 8.30 3.53
N LEU A 126 -7.72 9.52 3.50
CA LEU A 126 -8.39 10.72 3.99
C LEU A 126 -9.64 11.07 3.20
N CYS A 127 -9.58 10.96 1.87
CA CYS A 127 -10.74 11.20 0.99
C CYS A 127 -11.84 10.15 1.20
N LEU A 128 -11.48 8.86 1.41
CA LEU A 128 -12.43 7.82 1.72
C LEU A 128 -13.16 8.11 3.04
N LEU A 129 -12.41 8.46 4.07
CA LEU A 129 -12.98 8.78 5.38
C LEU A 129 -13.89 10.01 5.34
N SER A 130 -13.57 10.99 4.50
CA SER A 130 -14.45 12.14 4.24
C SER A 130 -15.70 11.77 3.46
N ALA A 131 -15.62 10.78 2.58
CA ALA A 131 -16.76 10.29 1.79
C ALA A 131 -17.67 9.30 2.56
N ASP A 132 -17.22 8.80 3.71
CA ASP A 132 -17.98 7.87 4.57
C ASP A 132 -19.03 8.60 5.43
N GLU A 133 -20.01 9.23 4.78
CA GLU A 133 -21.10 9.97 5.43
C GLU A 133 -21.98 9.07 6.32
N ASN A 134 -22.15 7.81 5.95
CA ASN A 134 -23.00 6.86 6.65
C ASN A 134 -22.29 6.14 7.81
N ASN A 135 -21.05 6.51 8.12
CA ASN A 135 -20.24 5.89 9.18
C ASN A 135 -20.12 4.35 9.05
N MET A 136 -19.96 3.86 7.83
CA MET A 136 -19.85 2.43 7.53
C MET A 136 -18.50 1.85 7.99
N VAL A 137 -17.44 2.65 7.93
CA VAL A 137 -16.15 2.28 8.49
C VAL A 137 -16.20 2.43 10.01
N PRO A 138 -15.88 1.37 10.79
CA PRO A 138 -15.94 1.44 12.24
C PRO A 138 -14.96 2.47 12.81
N SER A 139 -15.26 3.03 14.00
CA SER A 139 -14.48 4.12 14.61
C SER A 139 -12.99 3.80 14.76
N TRP A 140 -12.63 2.58 15.14
CA TRP A 140 -11.24 2.14 15.21
C TRP A 140 -10.56 2.13 13.83
N GLY A 141 -11.29 1.76 12.77
CA GLY A 141 -10.82 1.84 11.39
C GLY A 141 -10.60 3.28 10.94
N LYS A 142 -11.52 4.20 11.29
CA LYS A 142 -11.36 5.64 10.98
C LYS A 142 -10.13 6.25 11.66
N ILE A 143 -9.96 6.00 12.94
CA ILE A 143 -8.80 6.51 13.71
C ILE A 143 -7.50 5.98 13.13
N SER A 144 -7.43 4.67 12.85
CA SER A 144 -6.23 4.06 12.26
C SER A 144 -5.96 4.59 10.86
N GLY A 145 -6.99 4.78 10.04
CA GLY A 145 -6.87 5.33 8.69
C GLY A 145 -6.35 6.76 8.67
N GLN A 146 -6.88 7.63 9.53
CA GLN A 146 -6.38 9.01 9.67
C GLN A 146 -4.92 9.04 10.13
N ALA A 147 -4.59 8.29 11.19
CA ALA A 147 -3.24 8.24 11.72
C ALA A 147 -2.25 7.66 10.69
N ALA A 148 -2.62 6.56 10.03
CA ALA A 148 -1.82 5.97 8.95
C ALA A 148 -1.55 6.98 7.83
N ALA A 149 -2.59 7.67 7.36
CA ALA A 149 -2.49 8.64 6.28
C ALA A 149 -1.53 9.78 6.61
N TYR A 150 -1.67 10.40 7.78
CA TYR A 150 -0.77 11.49 8.18
C TYR A 150 0.67 11.02 8.34
N LEU A 151 0.91 9.86 8.97
CA LEU A 151 2.25 9.33 9.17
C LEU A 151 2.92 8.99 7.84
N VAL A 152 2.21 8.30 6.94
CA VAL A 152 2.75 7.87 5.65
C VAL A 152 3.01 9.06 4.74
N ILE A 153 2.11 10.04 4.67
CA ILE A 153 2.32 11.28 3.91
C ILE A 153 3.52 12.05 4.47
N ALA A 154 3.55 12.25 5.78
CA ALA A 154 4.61 13.04 6.42
C ALA A 154 6.00 12.40 6.23
N VAL A 155 6.13 11.08 6.43
CA VAL A 155 7.40 10.39 6.25
C VAL A 155 7.83 10.35 4.78
N SER A 156 6.89 10.16 3.86
CA SER A 156 7.21 10.12 2.42
C SER A 156 7.65 11.48 1.90
N ILE A 157 6.93 12.56 2.25
CA ILE A 157 7.33 13.93 1.91
C ILE A 157 8.65 14.28 2.61
N GLY A 158 8.78 13.97 3.89
CA GLY A 158 10.00 14.23 4.66
C GLY A 158 11.24 13.54 4.06
N ASN A 159 11.09 12.30 3.57
CA ASN A 159 12.17 11.59 2.87
C ASN A 159 12.52 12.24 1.52
N LEU A 160 11.51 12.65 0.73
CA LEU A 160 11.74 13.32 -0.56
C LEU A 160 12.57 14.62 -0.42
N PHE A 161 12.38 15.35 0.67
CA PHE A 161 13.07 16.60 0.93
C PHE A 161 14.24 16.47 1.92
N GLY A 162 14.60 15.25 2.33
CA GLY A 162 15.69 15.02 3.28
C GLY A 162 15.44 15.59 4.69
N LEU A 163 14.17 15.81 5.07
CA LEU A 163 13.79 16.44 6.34
C LEU A 163 13.67 15.43 7.50
N VAL A 164 13.53 14.14 7.18
CA VAL A 164 13.40 13.08 8.19
C VAL A 164 14.70 12.30 8.30
N PRO A 165 15.32 12.24 9.49
CA PRO A 165 16.48 11.37 9.70
C PRO A 165 16.14 9.90 9.38
N GLN A 166 17.04 9.19 8.70
CA GLN A 166 16.79 7.78 8.30
C GLN A 166 16.39 6.88 9.47
N GLY A 167 16.99 7.09 10.66
CA GLY A 167 16.65 6.34 11.86
C GLY A 167 15.22 6.56 12.38
N ALA A 168 14.59 7.69 12.05
CA ALA A 168 13.20 7.98 12.42
C ALA A 168 12.20 7.58 11.32
N ALA A 169 12.60 7.60 10.06
CA ALA A 169 11.74 7.28 8.92
C ALA A 169 11.19 5.85 9.00
N VAL A 170 12.03 4.87 9.30
CA VAL A 170 11.66 3.44 9.33
C VAL A 170 10.60 3.14 10.40
N PRO A 171 10.76 3.51 11.69
CA PRO A 171 9.72 3.30 12.69
C PRO A 171 8.39 3.97 12.36
N ILE A 172 8.41 5.20 11.83
CA ILE A 172 7.20 5.93 11.43
C ILE A 172 6.50 5.21 10.28
N PHE A 173 7.26 4.74 9.29
CA PHE A 173 6.72 3.97 8.17
C PHE A 173 6.12 2.64 8.62
N ILE A 174 6.79 1.92 9.53
CA ILE A 174 6.26 0.66 10.10
C ILE A 174 4.94 0.93 10.82
N LEU A 175 4.88 1.94 11.67
CA LEU A 175 3.67 2.28 12.40
C LEU A 175 2.53 2.65 11.44
N GLY A 176 2.77 3.57 10.52
CA GLY A 176 1.74 4.07 9.59
C GLY A 176 1.34 3.05 8.52
N GLY A 177 2.33 2.51 7.80
CA GLY A 177 2.09 1.67 6.63
C GLY A 177 1.88 0.19 6.94
N VAL A 178 2.57 -0.35 7.95
CA VAL A 178 2.55 -1.80 8.24
C VAL A 178 1.56 -2.17 9.34
N ILE A 179 1.28 -1.26 10.29
CA ILE A 179 0.36 -1.54 11.39
C ILE A 179 -0.98 -0.85 11.15
N LEU A 180 -0.98 0.47 11.07
CA LEU A 180 -2.23 1.25 11.05
C LEU A 180 -2.98 1.14 9.72
N PHE A 181 -2.28 1.13 8.59
CA PHE A 181 -2.92 1.01 7.28
C PHE A 181 -3.63 -0.34 7.08
N PRO A 182 -3.07 -1.51 7.44
CA PRO A 182 -3.80 -2.77 7.47
C PRO A 182 -5.02 -2.75 8.40
N VAL A 183 -4.93 -2.16 9.59
CA VAL A 183 -6.07 -2.01 10.51
C VAL A 183 -7.19 -1.21 9.83
N PHE A 184 -6.87 -0.10 9.18
CA PHE A 184 -7.81 0.68 8.38
C PHE A 184 -8.44 -0.16 7.25
N THR A 185 -7.62 -0.90 6.50
CA THR A 185 -8.09 -1.74 5.39
C THR A 185 -9.00 -2.87 5.88
N PHE A 186 -8.77 -3.41 7.06
CA PHE A 186 -9.72 -4.30 7.73
C PHE A 186 -11.04 -3.60 8.04
N GLY A 187 -11.01 -2.35 8.49
CA GLY A 187 -12.19 -1.52 8.72
C GLY A 187 -13.03 -1.33 7.45
N ILE A 188 -12.38 -1.13 6.31
CA ILE A 188 -13.05 -1.12 4.99
C ILE A 188 -13.70 -2.47 4.71
N GLY A 189 -13.04 -3.59 5.04
CA GLY A 189 -13.60 -4.93 4.92
C GLY A 189 -14.87 -5.13 5.73
N VAL A 190 -14.97 -4.51 6.92
CA VAL A 190 -16.19 -4.50 7.75
C VAL A 190 -17.29 -3.68 7.07
N ALA A 191 -16.97 -2.48 6.55
CA ALA A 191 -17.92 -1.64 5.82
C ALA A 191 -18.57 -2.38 4.63
N PHE A 192 -17.76 -3.12 3.85
CA PHE A 192 -18.29 -3.97 2.77
C PHE A 192 -19.21 -5.11 3.27
N SER A 193 -18.95 -5.64 4.44
CA SER A 193 -19.82 -6.70 5.01
C SER A 193 -21.16 -6.13 5.47
N SER A 194 -21.18 -4.91 5.98
CA SER A 194 -22.39 -4.25 6.47
C SER A 194 -23.28 -3.74 5.33
N SER A 195 -22.72 -3.41 4.17
CA SER A 195 -23.48 -2.92 3.01
C SER A 195 -24.26 -4.02 2.27
N ASN A 196 -23.98 -5.30 2.55
CA ASN A 196 -24.65 -6.44 1.91
C ASN A 196 -25.82 -6.99 2.75
N ASN A 197 -26.09 -6.41 3.90
CA ASN A 197 -27.24 -6.71 4.75
C ASN A 197 -28.26 -5.57 4.68
#